data_ae68091c79a3c383390cbe1268af5fea
#
_entry.id   ae68091c79a3c383390cbe1268af5fea
#
_cell.length_a   1.000
_cell.length_b   1.000
_cell.length_c   1.000
_cell.angle_alpha   90.00
_cell.angle_beta   90.00
_cell.angle_gamma   90.00
#
_symmetry.space_group_name_H-M   'P 1'
#
loop_
_entity.id
_entity.type
_entity.pdbx_description
1 polymer ?
#
loop_
_entity_poly.entity_id
_entity_poly.type
_entity_poly.pdbx_seq_one_letter_code
_entity_poly.pdbx_strand_id
1 'polypeptide(L)'
;MVQEAVLEAVLALYRDPDRLRELESLADLQADPIVRITPTGIQTKNKFYELDIILLTALFTVSGGIYIRGNLHGSPLTNTTILAIGAVLASFMGTTGASMLLIRPLIRANDNRKHQAHVVVFFIFIVSNIGGSLTPLGDPPLFLGFLKGVDFFWTVKHIFPESLFLIGSLLAIFFALDSWFYHRKEEVLPVDPTPDSRQIGFDGVVNFVLLAAVVALVLMSGIWKSPVSFHVAGTEIGLPGLVRDAGLVLITLLSLKLTPANVHHDNQFGWGPMVEVAKLFAGIFLTIIPVIAMLKAGVNGPFGAVVSAVTKP
;
A
#
# COMPACT_ATOMS: atom_id res chain seq x y z
N MET A 1 -9.24 -6.41 -22.60
CA MET A 1 -10.63 -6.86 -22.72
C MET A 1 -11.48 -6.44 -21.52
N VAL A 2 -11.30 -6.97 -20.28
CA VAL A 2 -12.16 -6.57 -19.14
C VAL A 2 -11.95 -5.09 -18.76
N GLN A 3 -10.72 -4.58 -18.75
CA GLN A 3 -10.42 -3.16 -18.46
C GLN A 3 -10.97 -2.19 -19.52
N GLU A 4 -10.92 -2.57 -20.79
CA GLU A 4 -11.50 -1.78 -21.88
C GLU A 4 -13.01 -1.75 -21.81
N ALA A 5 -13.64 -2.89 -21.50
CA ALA A 5 -15.10 -2.98 -21.35
C ALA A 5 -15.61 -2.16 -20.14
N VAL A 6 -14.86 -2.14 -19.03
CA VAL A 6 -15.18 -1.29 -17.85
C VAL A 6 -14.99 0.19 -18.18
N LEU A 7 -13.91 0.55 -18.87
CA LEU A 7 -13.66 1.92 -19.30
C LEU A 7 -14.71 2.41 -20.30
N GLU A 8 -15.08 1.59 -21.28
CA GLU A 8 -16.15 1.87 -22.25
C GLU A 8 -17.52 2.01 -21.57
N ALA A 9 -17.85 1.13 -20.61
CA ALA A 9 -19.08 1.22 -19.83
C ALA A 9 -19.14 2.48 -18.97
N VAL A 10 -18.02 2.88 -18.35
CA VAL A 10 -17.91 4.12 -17.58
C VAL A 10 -18.01 5.33 -18.52
N LEU A 11 -17.32 5.33 -19.66
CA LEU A 11 -17.39 6.40 -20.64
C LEU A 11 -18.78 6.52 -21.28
N ALA A 12 -19.51 5.40 -21.49
CA ALA A 12 -20.88 5.40 -21.97
C ALA A 12 -21.85 6.03 -20.98
N LEU A 13 -21.67 5.75 -19.65
CA LEU A 13 -22.42 6.40 -18.58
C LEU A 13 -22.21 7.93 -18.54
N TYR A 14 -21.00 8.40 -18.86
CA TYR A 14 -20.66 9.82 -18.88
C TYR A 14 -21.00 10.53 -20.21
N ARG A 15 -21.33 9.78 -21.27
CA ARG A 15 -21.76 10.35 -22.56
C ARG A 15 -23.25 10.67 -22.63
N ASP A 16 -24.04 10.21 -21.65
CA ASP A 16 -25.48 10.47 -21.57
C ASP A 16 -25.75 11.71 -20.70
N PRO A 17 -26.13 12.87 -21.30
CA PRO A 17 -26.35 14.11 -20.57
C PRO A 17 -27.51 14.05 -19.58
N ASP A 18 -28.49 13.20 -19.82
CA ASP A 18 -29.68 13.11 -18.97
C ASP A 18 -29.38 12.26 -17.73
N ARG A 19 -28.56 11.24 -17.84
CA ARG A 19 -28.00 10.51 -16.69
C ARG A 19 -27.03 11.33 -15.86
N LEU A 20 -26.24 12.22 -16.49
CA LEU A 20 -25.38 13.17 -15.77
C LEU A 20 -26.23 14.14 -14.94
N ARG A 21 -27.33 14.67 -15.47
CA ARG A 21 -28.27 15.56 -14.74
C ARG A 21 -28.98 14.84 -13.61
N GLU A 22 -29.34 13.58 -13.80
CA GLU A 22 -29.94 12.75 -12.76
C GLU A 22 -28.95 12.49 -11.61
N LEU A 23 -27.68 12.21 -11.93
CA LEU A 23 -26.59 12.11 -10.95
C LEU A 23 -26.29 13.46 -10.27
N GLU A 24 -26.36 14.59 -10.97
CA GLU A 24 -26.26 15.94 -10.40
C GLU A 24 -27.43 16.27 -9.47
N SER A 25 -28.65 15.83 -9.78
CA SER A 25 -29.85 16.02 -8.96
C SER A 25 -29.89 15.12 -7.72
N LEU A 26 -29.30 13.94 -7.79
CA LEU A 26 -29.16 12.99 -6.67
C LEU A 26 -28.02 13.35 -5.71
N ALA A 27 -27.12 14.20 -6.16
CA ALA A 27 -25.99 14.65 -5.38
C ALA A 27 -26.16 16.11 -5.04
N ASP A 28 -26.54 16.41 -3.81
CA ASP A 28 -26.17 17.67 -3.15
C ASP A 28 -24.65 17.66 -2.92
N LEU A 29 -23.92 17.37 -4.00
CA LEU A 29 -22.46 17.29 -4.09
C LEU A 29 -21.80 18.66 -3.93
N GLN A 30 -22.61 19.73 -3.83
CA GLN A 30 -22.13 21.09 -3.65
C GLN A 30 -21.67 21.37 -2.21
N ALA A 31 -22.11 20.60 -1.23
CA ALA A 31 -21.78 20.87 0.17
C ALA A 31 -20.38 20.36 0.57
N ASP A 32 -19.82 19.37 -0.12
CA ASP A 32 -18.44 18.92 0.12
C ASP A 32 -17.83 18.31 -1.17
N PRO A 33 -17.24 19.13 -2.04
CA PRO A 33 -16.87 18.71 -3.37
C PRO A 33 -15.57 17.92 -3.37
N ILE A 34 -15.64 16.59 -3.18
CA ILE A 34 -14.56 15.67 -3.55
C ILE A 34 -14.46 15.59 -5.07
N VAL A 35 -15.59 15.75 -5.76
CA VAL A 35 -15.69 15.72 -7.22
C VAL A 35 -16.64 16.84 -7.67
N ARG A 36 -16.22 17.65 -8.61
CA ARG A 36 -17.08 18.56 -9.34
C ARG A 36 -17.27 18.02 -10.76
N ILE A 37 -18.48 17.60 -11.07
CA ILE A 37 -18.86 17.25 -12.45
C ILE A 37 -19.21 18.56 -13.15
N THR A 38 -18.46 18.89 -14.20
CA THR A 38 -18.73 20.05 -15.06
C THR A 38 -19.15 19.59 -16.44
N PRO A 39 -19.89 20.38 -17.22
CA PRO A 39 -20.26 20.02 -18.59
C PRO A 39 -19.05 19.75 -19.53
N THR A 40 -17.85 20.16 -19.13
CA THR A 40 -16.59 20.01 -19.88
C THR A 40 -15.63 18.96 -19.33
N GLY A 41 -16.01 18.28 -18.22
CA GLY A 41 -15.18 17.23 -17.61
C GLY A 41 -15.37 17.11 -16.10
N ILE A 42 -14.72 16.10 -15.53
CA ILE A 42 -14.71 15.84 -14.10
C ILE A 42 -13.57 16.65 -13.47
N GLN A 43 -13.90 17.68 -12.70
CA GLN A 43 -12.94 18.33 -11.81
C GLN A 43 -12.93 17.57 -10.48
N THR A 44 -11.91 16.75 -10.28
CA THR A 44 -11.61 16.21 -8.96
C THR A 44 -10.84 17.25 -8.18
N LYS A 45 -11.17 17.46 -6.90
CA LYS A 45 -10.22 18.10 -5.98
C LYS A 45 -9.05 17.11 -5.82
N ASN A 46 -8.04 17.23 -6.67
CA ASN A 46 -6.89 16.33 -6.82
C ASN A 46 -6.02 16.15 -5.56
N LYS A 47 -6.43 16.70 -4.41
CA LYS A 47 -5.66 16.68 -3.17
C LYS A 47 -5.24 15.27 -2.72
N PHE A 48 -6.04 14.24 -3.04
CA PHE A 48 -5.80 12.87 -2.59
C PHE A 48 -4.84 12.09 -3.47
N TYR A 49 -4.92 12.27 -4.78
CA TYR A 49 -4.11 11.50 -5.73
C TYR A 49 -2.62 11.83 -5.63
N GLU A 50 -2.33 13.13 -5.52
CA GLU A 50 -0.92 13.59 -5.50
C GLU A 50 -0.21 13.15 -4.23
N LEU A 51 -0.90 13.21 -3.09
CA LEU A 51 -0.30 12.91 -1.79
C LEU A 51 0.01 11.42 -1.59
N ASP A 52 -0.93 10.55 -1.97
CA ASP A 52 -0.74 9.11 -1.88
C ASP A 52 0.38 8.63 -2.79
N ILE A 53 0.45 9.13 -4.02
CA ILE A 53 1.50 8.78 -4.97
C ILE A 53 2.87 9.26 -4.48
N ILE A 54 2.97 10.46 -3.91
CA ILE A 54 4.24 10.99 -3.36
C ILE A 54 4.74 10.11 -2.21
N LEU A 55 3.89 9.79 -1.24
CA LEU A 55 4.26 8.92 -0.12
C LEU A 55 4.66 7.52 -0.60
N LEU A 56 3.83 6.92 -1.47
CA LEU A 56 4.12 5.59 -2.01
C LEU A 56 5.42 5.59 -2.81
N THR A 57 5.68 6.63 -3.60
CA THR A 57 6.93 6.78 -4.36
C THR A 57 8.12 6.90 -3.42
N ALA A 58 8.02 7.66 -2.33
CA ALA A 58 9.07 7.79 -1.35
C ALA A 58 9.35 6.46 -0.64
N LEU A 59 8.32 5.79 -0.13
CA LEU A 59 8.45 4.47 0.51
C LEU A 59 9.02 3.42 -0.45
N PHE A 60 8.53 3.37 -1.69
CA PHE A 60 8.98 2.44 -2.70
C PHE A 60 10.46 2.66 -3.06
N THR A 61 10.86 3.91 -3.26
CA THR A 61 12.24 4.26 -3.64
C THR A 61 13.21 3.96 -2.52
N VAL A 62 12.87 4.37 -1.28
CA VAL A 62 13.70 4.12 -0.09
C VAL A 62 13.82 2.62 0.19
N SER A 63 12.72 1.87 0.10
CA SER A 63 12.73 0.42 0.29
C SER A 63 13.51 -0.30 -0.81
N GLY A 64 13.37 0.16 -2.05
CA GLY A 64 14.14 -0.36 -3.20
C GLY A 64 15.64 -0.05 -3.13
N GLY A 65 16.02 0.92 -2.28
CA GLY A 65 17.40 1.25 -1.97
C GLY A 65 18.04 0.40 -0.87
N ILE A 66 17.32 -0.57 -0.28
CA ILE A 66 17.85 -1.50 0.72
C ILE A 66 17.97 -2.90 0.10
N TYR A 67 19.14 -3.51 0.17
CA TYR A 67 19.39 -4.86 -0.35
C TYR A 67 19.93 -5.78 0.73
N ILE A 68 19.37 -6.98 0.82
CA ILE A 68 19.83 -8.02 1.75
C ILE A 68 20.81 -8.92 1.00
N ARG A 69 22.09 -8.81 1.36
CA ARG A 69 23.17 -9.68 0.86
C ARG A 69 23.16 -11.04 1.57
N GLY A 70 23.62 -12.04 0.85
CA GLY A 70 23.69 -13.40 1.33
C GLY A 70 22.45 -14.21 0.99
N ASN A 71 22.54 -15.49 1.23
CA ASN A 71 21.44 -16.43 1.05
C ASN A 71 21.16 -17.17 2.35
N LEU A 72 19.88 -17.28 2.70
CA LEU A 72 19.39 -17.98 3.86
C LEU A 72 18.96 -19.38 3.49
N HIS A 73 19.15 -20.33 4.38
CA HIS A 73 18.57 -21.65 4.21
C HIS A 73 17.06 -21.63 4.44
N GLY A 74 16.29 -22.09 3.45
CA GLY A 74 14.83 -22.10 3.44
C GLY A 74 14.21 -23.16 4.33
N SER A 75 14.45 -23.08 5.64
CA SER A 75 13.77 -23.93 6.62
C SER A 75 12.41 -23.36 7.03
N PRO A 76 11.49 -24.19 7.56
CA PRO A 76 10.19 -23.70 8.05
C PRO A 76 10.31 -22.58 9.07
N LEU A 77 11.30 -22.66 9.97
CA LEU A 77 11.55 -21.62 10.95
C LEU A 77 12.05 -20.33 10.30
N THR A 78 13.01 -20.43 9.38
CA THR A 78 13.54 -19.27 8.65
C THR A 78 12.44 -18.57 7.85
N ASN A 79 11.65 -19.33 7.10
CA ASN A 79 10.54 -18.79 6.31
C ASN A 79 9.51 -18.10 7.21
N THR A 80 9.08 -18.74 8.29
CA THR A 80 8.14 -18.15 9.25
C THR A 80 8.69 -16.88 9.87
N THR A 81 9.97 -16.85 10.21
CA THR A 81 10.63 -15.66 10.76
C THR A 81 10.66 -14.51 9.76
N ILE A 82 10.97 -14.79 8.48
CA ILE A 82 10.95 -13.77 7.42
C ILE A 82 9.55 -13.22 7.24
N LEU A 83 8.52 -14.06 7.24
CA LEU A 83 7.12 -13.63 7.15
C LEU A 83 6.71 -12.77 8.34
N ALA A 84 7.08 -13.15 9.56
CA ALA A 84 6.79 -12.39 10.78
C ALA A 84 7.48 -11.02 10.78
N ILE A 85 8.77 -10.97 10.44
CA ILE A 85 9.51 -9.71 10.29
C ILE A 85 8.89 -8.86 9.19
N GLY A 86 8.52 -9.47 8.07
CA GLY A 86 7.88 -8.79 6.95
C GLY A 86 6.55 -8.14 7.32
N ALA A 87 5.73 -8.81 8.12
CA ALA A 87 4.48 -8.23 8.63
C ALA A 87 4.71 -6.97 9.48
N VAL A 88 5.74 -7.00 10.32
CA VAL A 88 6.12 -5.82 11.13
C VAL A 88 6.64 -4.70 10.22
N LEU A 89 7.56 -5.00 9.30
CA LEU A 89 8.14 -4.01 8.39
C LEU A 89 7.08 -3.37 7.50
N ALA A 90 6.07 -4.13 7.05
CA ALA A 90 4.98 -3.62 6.22
C ALA A 90 4.22 -2.46 6.88
N SER A 91 4.10 -2.47 8.21
CA SER A 91 3.50 -1.36 8.96
C SER A 91 4.31 -0.06 8.92
N PHE A 92 5.63 -0.11 8.65
CA PHE A 92 6.51 1.07 8.66
C PHE A 92 6.91 1.55 7.27
N MET A 93 7.13 0.63 6.33
CA MET A 93 7.61 0.94 4.98
C MET A 93 6.59 0.62 3.88
N GLY A 94 5.37 0.32 4.28
CA GLY A 94 4.30 -0.10 3.39
C GLY A 94 4.42 -1.55 2.93
N THR A 95 3.29 -2.13 2.57
CA THR A 95 3.23 -3.51 2.05
C THR A 95 4.09 -3.69 0.79
N THR A 96 4.07 -2.72 -0.12
CA THR A 96 4.89 -2.74 -1.33
C THR A 96 6.38 -2.70 -1.02
N GLY A 97 6.79 -1.82 -0.08
CA GLY A 97 8.18 -1.68 0.34
C GLY A 97 8.72 -2.93 1.03
N ALA A 98 7.98 -3.48 1.98
CA ALA A 98 8.33 -4.71 2.67
C ALA A 98 8.39 -5.91 1.72
N SER A 99 7.45 -5.97 0.77
CA SER A 99 7.44 -7.02 -0.25
C SER A 99 8.65 -6.93 -1.17
N MET A 100 9.01 -5.74 -1.62
CA MET A 100 10.19 -5.53 -2.46
C MET A 100 11.49 -5.95 -1.76
N LEU A 101 11.60 -5.65 -0.47
CA LEU A 101 12.77 -5.99 0.35
C LEU A 101 12.91 -7.50 0.57
N LEU A 102 11.81 -8.21 0.86
CA LEU A 102 11.86 -9.56 1.43
C LEU A 102 11.53 -10.67 0.46
N ILE A 103 10.78 -10.41 -0.63
CA ILE A 103 10.34 -11.49 -1.54
C ILE A 103 11.52 -12.21 -2.20
N ARG A 104 12.55 -11.47 -2.60
CA ARG A 104 13.72 -12.05 -3.28
C ARG A 104 14.58 -12.89 -2.36
N PRO A 105 14.99 -12.42 -1.17
CA PRO A 105 15.64 -13.27 -0.18
C PRO A 105 14.84 -14.52 0.15
N LEU A 106 13.51 -14.41 0.26
CA LEU A 106 12.64 -15.54 0.54
C LEU A 106 12.62 -16.57 -0.60
N ILE A 107 12.52 -16.12 -1.86
CA ILE A 107 12.55 -17.01 -3.03
C ILE A 107 13.90 -17.67 -3.15
N ARG A 108 15.01 -16.93 -3.00
CA ARG A 108 16.37 -17.49 -3.06
C ARG A 108 16.60 -18.53 -1.95
N ALA A 109 16.13 -18.26 -0.74
CA ALA A 109 16.27 -19.20 0.38
C ALA A 109 15.55 -20.54 0.12
N ASN A 110 14.61 -20.59 -0.80
CA ASN A 110 13.79 -21.75 -1.10
C ASN A 110 13.97 -22.28 -2.54
N ASP A 111 14.95 -21.82 -3.30
CA ASP A 111 15.11 -22.17 -4.72
C ASP A 111 15.57 -23.61 -4.97
N ASN A 112 16.08 -24.28 -3.94
CA ASN A 112 16.37 -25.71 -3.93
C ASN A 112 15.19 -26.59 -3.46
N ARG A 113 13.99 -26.02 -3.25
CA ARG A 113 12.79 -26.76 -2.80
C ARG A 113 11.84 -27.05 -3.95
N LYS A 114 11.24 -28.24 -3.94
CA LYS A 114 10.29 -28.68 -4.95
C LYS A 114 8.93 -27.95 -4.86
N HIS A 115 8.47 -27.68 -3.63
CA HIS A 115 7.20 -27.02 -3.37
C HIS A 115 7.41 -25.65 -2.71
N GLN A 116 7.36 -24.58 -3.52
CA GLN A 116 7.60 -23.20 -3.06
C GLN A 116 6.32 -22.33 -3.09
N ALA A 117 5.27 -22.77 -3.78
CA ALA A 117 4.08 -21.94 -4.03
C ALA A 117 3.43 -21.45 -2.73
N HIS A 118 3.32 -22.32 -1.71
CA HIS A 118 2.73 -21.97 -0.43
C HIS A 118 3.52 -20.87 0.29
N VAL A 119 4.85 -20.84 0.17
CA VAL A 119 5.70 -19.81 0.77
C VAL A 119 5.35 -18.43 0.20
N VAL A 120 5.18 -18.35 -1.13
CA VAL A 120 4.80 -17.09 -1.81
C VAL A 120 3.36 -16.70 -1.48
N VAL A 121 2.42 -17.65 -1.45
CA VAL A 121 1.02 -17.39 -1.13
C VAL A 121 0.88 -16.81 0.28
N PHE A 122 1.53 -17.42 1.28
CA PHE A 122 1.48 -16.88 2.65
C PHE A 122 2.24 -15.57 2.80
N PHE A 123 3.30 -15.35 2.02
CA PHE A 123 3.96 -14.05 1.95
C PHE A 123 3.00 -12.95 1.49
N ILE A 124 2.21 -13.22 0.44
CA ILE A 124 1.20 -12.28 -0.05
C ILE A 124 0.17 -11.99 1.05
N PHE A 125 -0.36 -13.00 1.72
CA PHE A 125 -1.35 -12.79 2.78
C PHE A 125 -0.80 -12.03 3.98
N ILE A 126 0.40 -12.41 4.46
CA ILE A 126 0.94 -11.89 5.71
C ILE A 126 1.67 -10.57 5.50
N VAL A 127 2.58 -10.50 4.53
CA VAL A 127 3.46 -9.33 4.33
C VAL A 127 2.82 -8.31 3.39
N SER A 128 2.36 -8.78 2.21
CA SER A 128 1.85 -7.87 1.18
C SER A 128 0.41 -7.38 1.45
N ASN A 129 -0.26 -7.91 2.46
CA ASN A 129 -1.65 -7.54 2.78
C ASN A 129 -1.80 -7.20 4.28
N ILE A 130 -1.96 -8.19 5.17
CA ILE A 130 -2.32 -7.97 6.57
C ILE A 130 -1.28 -7.16 7.34
N GLY A 131 0.00 -7.34 7.04
CA GLY A 131 1.09 -6.60 7.68
C GLY A 131 0.97 -5.07 7.55
N GLY A 132 0.27 -4.57 6.54
CA GLY A 132 0.01 -3.14 6.35
C GLY A 132 -1.16 -2.58 7.16
N SER A 133 -1.93 -3.40 7.88
CA SER A 133 -3.19 -2.99 8.50
C SER A 133 -3.06 -2.08 9.74
N LEU A 134 -1.88 -2.01 10.35
CA LEU A 134 -1.71 -1.36 11.65
C LEU A 134 -1.35 0.12 11.60
N THR A 135 -0.86 0.63 10.49
CA THR A 135 -0.52 2.05 10.38
C THR A 135 -0.94 2.65 9.03
N PRO A 136 -1.13 3.97 8.96
CA PRO A 136 -1.38 4.66 7.70
C PRO A 136 -0.27 4.52 6.65
N LEU A 137 0.95 4.20 7.06
CA LEU A 137 2.07 3.95 6.15
C LEU A 137 1.98 2.56 5.51
N GLY A 138 1.29 1.62 6.15
CA GLY A 138 1.18 0.24 5.72
C GLY A 138 0.32 0.06 4.50
N ASP A 139 -0.82 0.78 4.44
CA ASP A 139 -1.80 0.62 3.38
C ASP A 139 -2.41 1.97 2.97
N PRO A 140 -2.48 2.27 1.65
CA PRO A 140 -2.97 3.55 1.14
C PRO A 140 -4.37 3.97 1.60
N PRO A 141 -5.39 3.10 1.70
CA PRO A 141 -6.69 3.48 2.26
C PRO A 141 -6.61 4.00 3.71
N LEU A 142 -5.70 3.45 4.53
CA LEU A 142 -5.49 3.93 5.88
C LEU A 142 -4.84 5.31 5.91
N PHE A 143 -3.93 5.57 4.97
CA PHE A 143 -3.33 6.88 4.80
C PHE A 143 -4.37 7.94 4.40
N LEU A 144 -5.31 7.60 3.54
CA LEU A 144 -6.45 8.46 3.23
C LEU A 144 -7.27 8.81 4.48
N GLY A 145 -7.54 7.84 5.34
CA GLY A 145 -8.19 8.05 6.62
C GLY A 145 -7.42 9.05 7.51
N PHE A 146 -6.10 8.87 7.59
CA PHE A 146 -5.22 9.79 8.32
C PHE A 146 -5.28 11.23 7.77
N LEU A 147 -5.26 11.39 6.45
CA LEU A 147 -5.41 12.71 5.80
C LEU A 147 -6.77 13.35 6.05
N LYS A 148 -7.80 12.54 6.33
CA LYS A 148 -9.15 12.99 6.73
C LYS A 148 -9.27 13.28 8.23
N GLY A 149 -8.18 13.21 8.97
CA GLY A 149 -8.13 13.55 10.40
C GLY A 149 -8.29 12.37 11.35
N VAL A 150 -8.26 11.13 10.85
CA VAL A 150 -8.17 9.95 11.72
C VAL A 150 -6.80 9.92 12.38
N ASP A 151 -6.75 9.63 13.69
CA ASP A 151 -5.49 9.54 14.43
C ASP A 151 -4.56 8.47 13.83
N PHE A 152 -3.25 8.75 13.75
CA PHE A 152 -2.25 7.85 13.18
C PHE A 152 -2.25 6.46 13.84
N PHE A 153 -2.43 6.42 15.15
CA PHE A 153 -2.45 5.19 15.93
C PHE A 153 -3.86 4.61 16.13
N TRP A 154 -4.86 5.13 15.43
CA TRP A 154 -6.23 4.65 15.58
C TRP A 154 -6.35 3.15 15.30
N THR A 155 -5.78 2.68 14.21
CA THR A 155 -5.79 1.26 13.83
C THR A 155 -5.06 0.40 14.87
N VAL A 156 -3.88 0.83 15.34
CA VAL A 156 -3.16 0.13 16.41
C VAL A 156 -4.03 0.01 17.67
N LYS A 157 -4.73 1.07 18.06
CA LYS A 157 -5.56 1.05 19.28
C LYS A 157 -6.80 0.17 19.17
N HIS A 158 -7.37 0.02 17.96
CA HIS A 158 -8.68 -0.61 17.78
C HIS A 158 -8.63 -2.00 17.15
N ILE A 159 -7.64 -2.29 16.30
CA ILE A 159 -7.59 -3.57 15.57
C ILE A 159 -6.28 -4.36 15.80
N PHE A 160 -5.44 -3.93 16.76
CA PHE A 160 -4.19 -4.65 17.04
C PHE A 160 -4.42 -6.10 17.49
N PRO A 161 -5.37 -6.40 18.42
CA PRO A 161 -5.62 -7.78 18.85
C PRO A 161 -6.08 -8.67 17.70
N GLU A 162 -6.97 -8.17 16.83
CA GLU A 162 -7.50 -8.90 15.67
C GLU A 162 -6.41 -9.14 14.63
N SER A 163 -5.60 -8.13 14.36
CA SER A 163 -4.46 -8.25 13.44
C SER A 163 -3.42 -9.23 13.96
N LEU A 164 -3.10 -9.17 15.26
CA LEU A 164 -2.16 -10.10 15.90
C LEU A 164 -2.68 -11.54 15.87
N PHE A 165 -3.97 -11.74 16.17
CA PHE A 165 -4.62 -13.05 16.09
C PHE A 165 -4.56 -13.61 14.67
N LEU A 166 -4.88 -12.78 13.67
CA LEU A 166 -4.90 -13.20 12.27
C LEU A 166 -3.49 -13.52 11.75
N ILE A 167 -2.51 -12.63 11.99
CA ILE A 167 -1.11 -12.87 11.63
C ILE A 167 -0.58 -14.11 12.35
N GLY A 168 -0.81 -14.24 13.65
CA GLY A 168 -0.37 -15.39 14.45
C GLY A 168 -0.97 -16.71 13.96
N SER A 169 -2.27 -16.71 13.63
CA SER A 169 -2.95 -17.87 13.08
C SER A 169 -2.40 -18.28 11.72
N LEU A 170 -2.19 -17.31 10.83
CA LEU A 170 -1.60 -17.57 9.50
C LEU A 170 -0.16 -18.05 9.60
N LEU A 171 0.66 -17.49 10.50
CA LEU A 171 2.03 -17.96 10.75
C LEU A 171 2.04 -19.39 11.31
N ALA A 172 1.12 -19.73 12.21
CA ALA A 172 1.01 -21.08 12.74
C ALA A 172 0.59 -22.09 11.67
N ILE A 173 -0.40 -21.76 10.85
CA ILE A 173 -0.85 -22.58 9.72
C ILE A 173 0.29 -22.74 8.71
N PHE A 174 0.96 -21.64 8.37
CA PHE A 174 2.12 -21.66 7.47
C PHE A 174 3.23 -22.57 8.00
N PHE A 175 3.62 -22.40 9.26
CA PHE A 175 4.68 -23.20 9.88
C PHE A 175 4.34 -24.70 9.86
N ALA A 176 3.10 -25.06 10.20
CA ALA A 176 2.64 -26.45 10.14
C ALA A 176 2.69 -27.01 8.70
N LEU A 177 2.18 -26.23 7.73
CA LEU A 177 2.15 -26.62 6.33
C LEU A 177 3.56 -26.73 5.74
N ASP A 178 4.41 -25.72 5.97
CA ASP A 178 5.78 -25.69 5.47
C ASP A 178 6.64 -26.81 6.11
N SER A 179 6.44 -27.08 7.40
CA SER A 179 7.08 -28.20 8.10
C SER A 179 6.65 -29.55 7.52
N TRP A 180 5.36 -29.69 7.20
CA TRP A 180 4.87 -30.92 6.59
C TRP A 180 5.47 -31.17 5.18
N PHE A 181 5.59 -30.14 4.35
CA PHE A 181 6.29 -30.25 3.06
C PHE A 181 7.78 -30.54 3.25
N TYR A 182 8.45 -29.80 4.14
CA TYR A 182 9.89 -29.87 4.36
C TYR A 182 10.39 -31.26 4.76
N HIS A 183 9.59 -31.99 5.55
CA HIS A 183 9.93 -33.34 6.02
C HIS A 183 9.58 -34.44 5.02
N ARG A 184 9.07 -34.11 3.83
CA ARG A 184 8.83 -35.10 2.78
C ARG A 184 10.15 -35.56 2.14
N LYS A 185 10.23 -36.82 1.78
CA LYS A 185 11.35 -37.34 0.98
C LYS A 185 11.40 -36.57 -0.36
N GLU A 186 12.61 -36.18 -0.77
CA GLU A 186 12.87 -35.47 -2.03
C GLU A 186 12.30 -34.05 -2.12
N GLU A 187 11.99 -33.39 -0.99
CA GLU A 187 11.57 -31.98 -1.00
C GLU A 187 12.73 -31.04 -1.31
N VAL A 188 13.90 -31.30 -0.70
CA VAL A 188 15.11 -30.52 -0.93
C VAL A 188 15.90 -31.18 -2.07
N LEU A 189 16.16 -30.40 -3.13
CA LEU A 189 16.92 -30.87 -4.28
C LEU A 189 18.40 -31.04 -3.92
N PRO A 190 19.09 -32.02 -4.55
CA PRO A 190 20.51 -32.28 -4.25
C PRO A 190 21.47 -31.15 -4.68
N VAL A 191 21.03 -30.29 -5.61
CA VAL A 191 21.78 -29.13 -6.09
C VAL A 191 21.08 -27.90 -5.64
N ASP A 192 21.76 -27.04 -4.89
CA ASP A 192 21.31 -25.72 -4.50
C ASP A 192 21.79 -24.69 -5.55
N PRO A 193 20.85 -24.04 -6.30
CA PRO A 193 21.22 -23.06 -7.31
C PRO A 193 21.95 -21.83 -6.74
N THR A 194 21.57 -21.41 -5.51
CA THR A 194 22.20 -20.31 -4.78
C THR A 194 22.64 -20.77 -3.39
N PRO A 195 23.87 -21.29 -3.25
CA PRO A 195 24.36 -21.86 -1.99
C PRO A 195 24.23 -20.91 -0.81
N ASP A 196 23.87 -21.46 0.36
CA ASP A 196 23.73 -20.71 1.61
C ASP A 196 24.97 -19.89 1.95
N SER A 197 24.74 -18.67 2.38
CA SER A 197 25.78 -17.74 2.79
C SER A 197 25.89 -17.68 4.31
N ARG A 198 27.12 -17.76 4.82
CA ARG A 198 27.37 -17.59 6.27
C ARG A 198 27.24 -16.15 6.75
N GLN A 199 27.30 -15.17 5.83
CA GLN A 199 27.25 -13.75 6.17
C GLN A 199 26.05 -13.11 5.50
N ILE A 200 25.16 -12.63 6.34
CA ILE A 200 24.03 -11.77 5.93
C ILE A 200 24.46 -10.33 6.15
N GLY A 201 24.28 -9.48 5.17
CA GLY A 201 24.58 -8.07 5.25
C GLY A 201 23.50 -7.21 4.61
N PHE A 202 23.55 -5.91 4.88
CA PHE A 202 22.65 -4.93 4.27
C PHE A 202 23.46 -3.95 3.46
N ASP A 203 23.06 -3.73 2.21
CA ASP A 203 23.55 -2.64 1.37
C ASP A 203 22.51 -1.54 1.28
N GLY A 204 22.96 -0.30 1.06
CA GLY A 204 22.06 0.84 1.03
C GLY A 204 21.59 1.29 2.41
N VAL A 205 22.40 1.13 3.46
CA VAL A 205 22.08 1.43 4.86
C VAL A 205 21.56 2.87 5.06
N VAL A 206 21.96 3.83 4.22
CA VAL A 206 21.43 5.20 4.23
C VAL A 206 19.90 5.23 4.12
N ASN A 207 19.32 4.28 3.43
CA ASN A 207 17.86 4.23 3.24
C ASN A 207 17.09 3.88 4.52
N PHE A 208 17.70 3.24 5.51
CA PHE A 208 17.06 3.09 6.83
C PHE A 208 16.88 4.43 7.53
N VAL A 209 17.86 5.34 7.40
CA VAL A 209 17.75 6.70 7.94
C VAL A 209 16.71 7.50 7.18
N LEU A 210 16.68 7.37 5.84
CA LEU A 210 15.66 8.02 5.00
C LEU A 210 14.26 7.47 5.28
N LEU A 211 14.11 6.18 5.55
CA LEU A 211 12.85 5.58 5.97
C LEU A 211 12.36 6.16 7.30
N ALA A 212 13.25 6.27 8.29
CA ALA A 212 12.91 6.92 9.55
C ALA A 212 12.49 8.39 9.35
N ALA A 213 13.14 9.10 8.42
CA ALA A 213 12.74 10.47 8.05
C ALA A 213 11.36 10.53 7.38
N VAL A 214 11.01 9.57 6.52
CA VAL A 214 9.63 9.45 5.95
C VAL A 214 8.61 9.31 7.07
N VAL A 215 8.83 8.37 8.00
CA VAL A 215 7.94 8.16 9.16
C VAL A 215 7.80 9.44 9.99
N ALA A 216 8.92 10.11 10.27
CA ALA A 216 8.94 11.34 11.05
C ALA A 216 8.16 12.48 10.37
N LEU A 217 8.30 12.65 9.05
CA LEU A 217 7.57 13.67 8.28
C LEU A 217 6.05 13.41 8.29
N VAL A 218 5.64 12.15 8.15
CA VAL A 218 4.22 11.78 8.19
C VAL A 218 3.65 12.04 9.58
N LEU A 219 4.32 11.59 10.65
CA LEU A 219 3.91 11.86 12.04
C LEU A 219 3.84 13.35 12.34
N MET A 220 4.88 14.11 11.94
CA MET A 220 4.92 15.57 12.08
C MET A 220 3.69 16.20 11.44
N SER A 221 3.33 15.81 10.23
CA SER A 221 2.17 16.39 9.51
C SER A 221 0.83 16.13 10.20
N GLY A 222 0.71 15.05 10.96
CA GLY A 222 -0.49 14.73 11.73
C GLY A 222 -0.60 15.47 13.07
N ILE A 223 0.55 15.76 13.68
CA ILE A 223 0.61 16.43 15.01
C ILE A 223 0.65 17.94 14.87
N TRP A 224 1.38 18.45 13.87
CA TRP A 224 1.57 19.88 13.67
C TRP A 224 0.33 20.51 13.07
N LYS A 225 -0.36 21.35 13.86
CA LYS A 225 -1.49 22.15 13.42
C LYS A 225 -1.01 23.57 13.10
N SER A 226 -1.22 24.01 11.87
CA SER A 226 -0.90 25.37 11.42
C SER A 226 -2.15 26.04 10.86
N PRO A 227 -2.41 27.31 11.17
CA PRO A 227 -3.49 28.08 10.57
C PRO A 227 -3.16 28.53 9.14
N VAL A 228 -1.89 28.34 8.70
CA VAL A 228 -1.44 28.75 7.36
C VAL A 228 -1.81 27.68 6.36
N SER A 229 -2.54 28.09 5.34
CA SER A 229 -2.90 27.26 4.18
C SER A 229 -2.55 27.98 2.88
N PHE A 230 -2.25 27.21 1.86
CA PHE A 230 -1.94 27.71 0.52
C PHE A 230 -2.94 27.13 -0.49
N HIS A 231 -3.36 27.97 -1.43
CA HIS A 231 -4.18 27.52 -2.54
C HIS A 231 -3.29 27.10 -3.70
N VAL A 232 -3.21 25.79 -3.93
CA VAL A 232 -2.43 25.22 -5.04
C VAL A 232 -3.39 24.48 -5.97
N ALA A 233 -3.43 24.84 -7.23
CA ALA A 233 -4.28 24.22 -8.25
C ALA A 233 -5.76 24.06 -7.84
N GLY A 234 -6.33 25.10 -7.17
CA GLY A 234 -7.72 25.08 -6.71
C GLY A 234 -8.00 24.26 -5.44
N THR A 235 -6.94 23.78 -4.79
CA THR A 235 -7.04 23.02 -3.53
C THR A 235 -6.32 23.74 -2.42
N GLU A 236 -6.94 23.74 -1.23
CA GLU A 236 -6.35 24.31 -0.03
C GLU A 236 -5.46 23.27 0.65
N ILE A 237 -4.15 23.55 0.72
CA ILE A 237 -3.15 22.68 1.35
C ILE A 237 -2.60 23.40 2.58
N GLY A 238 -2.76 22.78 3.76
CA GLY A 238 -2.13 23.27 4.98
C GLY A 238 -0.61 23.21 4.93
N LEU A 239 0.06 24.16 5.56
CA LEU A 239 1.53 24.21 5.64
C LEU A 239 2.16 22.87 6.07
N PRO A 240 1.66 22.13 7.08
CA PRO A 240 2.23 20.83 7.46
C PRO A 240 2.21 19.80 6.33
N GLY A 241 1.13 19.76 5.54
CA GLY A 241 1.02 18.90 4.37
C GLY A 241 2.05 19.25 3.30
N LEU A 242 2.19 20.54 2.99
CA LEU A 242 3.17 21.01 2.00
C LEU A 242 4.61 20.67 2.41
N VAL A 243 4.96 20.88 3.68
CA VAL A 243 6.29 20.55 4.22
C VAL A 243 6.54 19.04 4.16
N ARG A 244 5.56 18.21 4.52
CA ARG A 244 5.65 16.76 4.38
C ARG A 244 5.92 16.36 2.93
N ASP A 245 5.13 16.85 1.98
CA ASP A 245 5.21 16.44 0.57
C ASP A 245 6.52 16.89 -0.06
N ALA A 246 6.95 18.13 0.21
CA ALA A 246 8.26 18.62 -0.22
C ALA A 246 9.40 17.78 0.39
N GLY A 247 9.29 17.42 1.67
CA GLY A 247 10.23 16.55 2.36
C GLY A 247 10.28 15.14 1.76
N LEU A 248 9.13 14.55 1.44
CA LEU A 248 9.05 13.23 0.81
C LEU A 248 9.67 13.23 -0.60
N VAL A 249 9.43 14.26 -1.39
CA VAL A 249 10.10 14.43 -2.69
C VAL A 249 11.60 14.54 -2.53
N LEU A 250 12.08 15.36 -1.57
CA LEU A 250 13.50 15.49 -1.27
C LEU A 250 14.11 14.15 -0.85
N ILE A 251 13.47 13.40 0.03
CA ILE A 251 13.92 12.07 0.47
C ILE A 251 14.00 11.11 -0.73
N THR A 252 13.01 11.12 -1.62
CA THR A 252 13.02 10.32 -2.85
C THR A 252 14.26 10.63 -3.69
N LEU A 253 14.54 11.91 -3.95
CA LEU A 253 15.70 12.34 -4.72
C LEU A 253 17.02 11.99 -4.01
N LEU A 254 17.08 12.14 -2.70
CA LEU A 254 18.26 11.76 -1.90
C LEU A 254 18.47 10.24 -1.96
N SER A 255 17.43 9.43 -1.82
CA SER A 255 17.52 7.98 -1.94
C SER A 255 18.07 7.56 -3.31
N LEU A 256 17.52 8.11 -4.40
CA LEU A 256 17.99 7.82 -5.76
C LEU A 256 19.45 8.21 -5.97
N LYS A 257 19.89 9.32 -5.36
CA LYS A 257 21.27 9.84 -5.51
C LYS A 257 22.29 9.11 -4.62
N LEU A 258 21.92 8.78 -3.39
CA LEU A 258 22.82 8.24 -2.38
C LEU A 258 22.90 6.71 -2.40
N THR A 259 21.91 6.04 -3.00
CA THR A 259 21.91 4.58 -3.12
C THR A 259 22.87 4.17 -4.24
N PRO A 260 23.83 3.27 -3.96
CA PRO A 260 24.73 2.76 -5.00
C PRO A 260 23.97 2.04 -6.12
N ALA A 261 24.43 2.23 -7.37
CA ALA A 261 23.76 1.67 -8.56
C ALA A 261 23.66 0.13 -8.53
N ASN A 262 24.63 -0.55 -7.93
CA ASN A 262 24.58 -2.01 -7.75
C ASN A 262 23.42 -2.43 -6.87
N VAL A 263 23.05 -1.68 -5.83
CA VAL A 263 21.89 -1.99 -4.97
C VAL A 263 20.59 -1.94 -5.77
N HIS A 264 20.42 -0.91 -6.60
CA HIS A 264 19.25 -0.80 -7.48
C HIS A 264 19.22 -1.94 -8.52
N HIS A 265 20.38 -2.29 -9.08
CA HIS A 265 20.49 -3.41 -10.03
C HIS A 265 20.12 -4.73 -9.36
N ASP A 266 20.71 -5.04 -8.20
CA ASP A 266 20.51 -6.31 -7.49
C ASP A 266 19.09 -6.46 -6.94
N ASN A 267 18.44 -5.33 -6.56
CA ASN A 267 17.02 -5.25 -6.26
C ASN A 267 16.13 -5.25 -7.51
N GLN A 268 16.70 -5.24 -8.73
CA GLN A 268 15.93 -5.06 -9.97
C GLN A 268 14.94 -3.89 -9.83
N PHE A 269 15.41 -2.80 -9.23
CA PHE A 269 14.58 -1.62 -9.02
C PHE A 269 14.11 -1.05 -10.36
N GLY A 270 12.81 -0.79 -10.47
CA GLY A 270 12.21 -0.20 -11.68
C GLY A 270 10.86 0.41 -11.35
N TRP A 271 10.43 1.35 -12.16
CA TRP A 271 9.19 2.10 -11.95
C TRP A 271 7.91 1.36 -12.35
N GLY A 272 8.03 0.16 -12.96
CA GLY A 272 6.90 -0.65 -13.40
C GLY A 272 5.82 -0.81 -12.31
N PRO A 273 6.16 -1.32 -11.11
CA PRO A 273 5.19 -1.50 -10.02
C PRO A 273 4.49 -0.20 -9.62
N MET A 274 5.21 0.94 -9.59
CA MET A 274 4.61 2.23 -9.27
C MET A 274 3.61 2.72 -10.32
N VAL A 275 3.90 2.47 -11.60
CA VAL A 275 2.97 2.80 -12.70
C VAL A 275 1.70 1.94 -12.60
N GLU A 276 1.83 0.66 -12.24
CA GLU A 276 0.68 -0.23 -12.03
C GLU A 276 -0.17 0.22 -10.85
N VAL A 277 0.46 0.57 -9.73
CA VAL A 277 -0.21 1.12 -8.55
C VAL A 277 -0.93 2.42 -8.89
N ALA A 278 -0.30 3.33 -9.62
CA ALA A 278 -0.92 4.58 -10.05
C ALA A 278 -2.17 4.35 -10.93
N LYS A 279 -2.11 3.38 -11.86
CA LYS A 279 -3.27 2.99 -12.68
C LYS A 279 -4.39 2.37 -11.84
N LEU A 280 -4.02 1.51 -10.88
CA LEU A 280 -4.98 0.90 -9.95
C LEU A 280 -5.70 1.97 -9.13
N PHE A 281 -4.97 2.93 -8.56
CA PHE A 281 -5.57 4.04 -7.82
C PHE A 281 -6.48 4.88 -8.70
N ALA A 282 -6.06 5.25 -9.91
CA ALA A 282 -6.92 5.97 -10.84
C ALA A 282 -8.25 5.21 -11.08
N GLY A 283 -8.18 3.90 -11.26
CA GLY A 283 -9.37 3.04 -11.40
C GLY A 283 -10.26 3.03 -10.15
N ILE A 284 -9.65 2.83 -8.96
CA ILE A 284 -10.38 2.81 -7.68
C ILE A 284 -11.10 4.17 -7.46
N PHE A 285 -10.41 5.28 -7.67
CA PHE A 285 -11.01 6.58 -7.44
C PHE A 285 -12.14 6.88 -8.42
N LEU A 286 -11.99 6.51 -9.70
CA LEU A 286 -13.07 6.66 -10.67
C LEU A 286 -14.31 5.84 -10.30
N THR A 287 -14.11 4.63 -9.77
CA THR A 287 -15.22 3.73 -9.42
C THR A 287 -15.85 4.03 -8.05
N ILE A 288 -15.08 4.58 -7.09
CA ILE A 288 -15.59 4.85 -5.75
C ILE A 288 -16.52 6.09 -5.71
N ILE A 289 -16.36 7.03 -6.64
CA ILE A 289 -17.17 8.26 -6.71
C ILE A 289 -18.67 7.95 -6.76
N PRO A 290 -19.18 7.16 -7.72
CA PRO A 290 -20.60 6.83 -7.77
C PRO A 290 -21.07 6.03 -6.54
N VAL A 291 -20.20 5.16 -5.98
CA VAL A 291 -20.52 4.40 -4.76
C VAL A 291 -20.72 5.32 -3.57
N ILE A 292 -19.83 6.30 -3.38
CA ILE A 292 -19.98 7.29 -2.30
C ILE A 292 -21.24 8.13 -2.50
N ALA A 293 -21.56 8.54 -3.72
CA ALA A 293 -22.77 9.28 -4.04
C ALA A 293 -24.03 8.47 -3.67
N MET A 294 -24.06 7.19 -4.05
CA MET A 294 -25.17 6.28 -3.71
C MET A 294 -25.30 6.05 -2.21
N LEU A 295 -24.20 5.94 -1.47
CA LEU A 295 -24.21 5.81 0.00
C LEU A 295 -24.67 7.11 0.68
N LYS A 296 -24.23 8.28 0.19
CA LYS A 296 -24.67 9.59 0.70
C LYS A 296 -26.18 9.86 0.49
N ALA A 297 -26.78 9.27 -0.53
CA ALA A 297 -28.22 9.32 -0.74
C ALA A 297 -29.04 8.60 0.36
N GLY A 298 -28.35 7.85 1.23
CA GLY A 298 -28.94 7.24 2.42
C GLY A 298 -30.06 6.25 2.08
N VAL A 299 -31.13 6.28 2.91
CA VAL A 299 -32.29 5.39 2.75
C VAL A 299 -33.08 5.63 1.46
N ASN A 300 -32.96 6.79 0.86
CA ASN A 300 -33.62 7.14 -0.39
C ASN A 300 -32.78 6.81 -1.62
N GLY A 301 -31.56 6.31 -1.45
CA GLY A 301 -30.65 5.93 -2.53
C GLY A 301 -30.76 4.46 -2.94
N PRO A 302 -30.02 4.06 -3.99
CA PRO A 302 -30.00 2.67 -4.46
C PRO A 302 -29.59 1.66 -3.38
N PHE A 303 -28.82 2.09 -2.38
CA PHE A 303 -28.42 1.27 -1.22
C PHE A 303 -29.29 1.48 0.01
N GLY A 304 -30.48 2.05 -0.13
CA GLY A 304 -31.38 2.37 0.98
C GLY A 304 -31.69 1.17 1.89
N ALA A 305 -31.85 -0.02 1.33
CA ALA A 305 -32.06 -1.24 2.10
C ALA A 305 -30.84 -1.60 2.98
N VAL A 306 -29.64 -1.46 2.46
CA VAL A 306 -28.40 -1.72 3.20
C VAL A 306 -28.18 -0.66 4.28
N VAL A 307 -28.35 0.61 3.93
CA VAL A 307 -28.22 1.73 4.87
C VAL A 307 -29.22 1.59 6.02
N SER A 308 -30.47 1.25 5.73
CA SER A 308 -31.49 1.03 6.77
C SER A 308 -31.22 -0.19 7.65
N ALA A 309 -30.60 -1.22 7.11
CA ALA A 309 -30.22 -2.41 7.90
C ALA A 309 -29.07 -2.13 8.89
N VAL A 310 -28.14 -1.23 8.51
CA VAL A 310 -26.96 -0.87 9.35
C VAL A 310 -27.29 0.25 10.34
N THR A 311 -28.22 1.15 10.01
CA THR A 311 -28.60 2.31 10.87
C THR A 311 -29.73 2.02 11.84
N LYS A 312 -30.34 0.85 11.79
CA LYS A 312 -31.31 0.45 12.84
C LYS A 312 -30.54 0.05 14.10
N PRO A 313 -30.87 0.68 15.26
CA PRO A 313 -30.27 0.34 16.55
C PRO A 313 -30.61 -1.08 16.96
#